data_cd8ec73a52f03fbc05e9cf6aae7724fb
#
_entry.id   cd8ec73a52f03fbc05e9cf6aae7724fb
#
_cell.length_a   1.000
_cell.length_b   1.000
_cell.length_c   1.000
_cell.angle_alpha   90.00
_cell.angle_beta   90.00
_cell.angle_gamma   90.00
#
_symmetry.space_group_name_H-M   'P 1'
#
loop_
_entity.id
_entity.type
_entity.pdbx_description
1 polymer ?
#
loop_
_entity_poly.entity_id
_entity_poly.type
_entity_poly.pdbx_seq_one_letter_code
_entity_poly.pdbx_strand_id
1 'polypeptide(L)'
;MVLLAGAGAAYEFVPQVGQAVQSVIGNKAQPGPTATAGPVFVDLPEMAVTLPNGGRGRQMRIRMSIELAKSSADMPASQILSPRVYDALLTYLRTLRDGELDGGLAIDRLRADLYRRLNLVLGPGVVSDVLITGLVLA
;
A
#
# COMPACT_ATOMS: atom_id res chain seq x y z
N MET A 1 37.01 2.34 -53.89
CA MET A 1 35.66 1.81 -53.91
C MET A 1 35.29 1.03 -52.67
N VAL A 2 36.20 0.25 -52.18
CA VAL A 2 35.88 -0.59 -51.00
C VAL A 2 35.64 0.26 -49.76
N LEU A 3 36.30 1.37 -49.67
CA LEU A 3 36.15 2.27 -48.50
C LEU A 3 34.76 2.85 -48.34
N LEU A 4 34.08 3.09 -49.48
CA LEU A 4 32.74 3.67 -49.44
C LEU A 4 31.71 2.71 -48.86
N ALA A 5 31.86 1.44 -49.12
CA ALA A 5 30.94 0.43 -48.62
C ALA A 5 31.06 0.31 -47.10
N GLY A 6 32.29 0.41 -46.59
CA GLY A 6 32.51 0.34 -45.17
C GLY A 6 31.91 1.52 -44.40
N ALA A 7 31.99 2.69 -44.99
CA ALA A 7 31.41 3.87 -44.37
C ALA A 7 29.90 3.79 -44.25
N GLY A 8 29.26 3.25 -45.27
CA GLY A 8 27.81 3.09 -45.24
C GLY A 8 27.34 2.13 -44.18
N ALA A 9 28.08 1.06 -43.99
CA ALA A 9 27.74 0.11 -42.94
C ALA A 9 27.86 0.72 -41.54
N ALA A 10 28.85 1.57 -41.35
CA ALA A 10 29.02 2.23 -40.05
C ALA A 10 27.87 3.18 -39.73
N TYR A 11 27.37 3.86 -40.75
CA TYR A 11 26.24 4.76 -40.53
C TYR A 11 24.98 4.00 -40.18
N GLU A 12 24.75 2.90 -40.77
CA GLU A 12 23.56 2.12 -40.46
C GLU A 12 23.59 1.58 -39.05
N PHE A 13 24.76 1.26 -38.59
CA PHE A 13 24.88 0.69 -37.25
C PHE A 13 24.56 1.70 -36.15
N VAL A 14 25.00 2.96 -36.31
CA VAL A 14 24.79 3.99 -35.28
C VAL A 14 23.30 4.28 -35.03
N PRO A 15 22.45 4.46 -36.06
CA PRO A 15 21.03 4.66 -35.81
C PRO A 15 20.36 3.53 -35.07
N GLN A 16 20.76 2.31 -35.34
CA GLN A 16 20.19 1.17 -34.61
C GLN A 16 20.50 1.22 -33.13
N VAL A 17 21.69 1.60 -32.79
CA VAL A 17 22.07 1.74 -31.38
C VAL A 17 21.23 2.83 -30.74
N GLY A 18 21.03 3.93 -31.43
CA GLY A 18 20.21 5.00 -30.90
C GLY A 18 18.76 4.57 -30.66
N GLN A 19 18.22 3.81 -31.56
CA GLN A 19 16.86 3.29 -31.39
C GLN A 19 16.77 2.34 -30.22
N ALA A 20 17.75 1.50 -30.03
CA ALA A 20 17.78 0.59 -28.90
C ALA A 20 17.82 1.34 -27.58
N VAL A 21 18.60 2.39 -27.53
CA VAL A 21 18.66 3.24 -26.32
C VAL A 21 17.33 3.89 -26.05
N GLN A 22 16.67 4.38 -27.08
CA GLN A 22 15.36 4.99 -26.92
C GLN A 22 14.32 3.99 -26.44
N SER A 23 14.35 2.78 -26.93
CA SER A 23 13.43 1.77 -26.47
C SER A 23 13.64 1.45 -24.99
N VAL A 24 14.88 1.39 -24.56
CA VAL A 24 15.18 1.15 -23.16
C VAL A 24 14.66 2.30 -22.29
N ILE A 25 14.87 3.53 -22.73
CA ILE A 25 14.35 4.69 -22.01
C ILE A 25 12.82 4.69 -22.00
N GLY A 26 12.20 4.33 -23.11
CA GLY A 26 10.75 4.22 -23.18
C GLY A 26 10.20 3.19 -22.22
N ASN A 27 10.88 2.08 -22.08
CA ASN A 27 10.48 1.05 -21.11
C ASN A 27 10.59 1.56 -19.67
N LYS A 28 11.60 2.33 -19.39
CA LYS A 28 11.73 2.94 -18.08
C LYS A 28 10.66 3.99 -17.84
N ALA A 29 10.19 4.65 -18.87
CA ALA A 29 9.12 5.62 -18.74
C ALA A 29 7.78 4.98 -18.42
N GLN A 30 7.67 3.67 -18.56
CA GLN A 30 6.49 2.91 -18.18
C GLN A 30 6.76 2.14 -16.89
N PRO A 31 6.89 2.82 -15.78
CA PRO A 31 7.30 2.18 -14.53
C PRO A 31 6.22 1.30 -13.92
N GLY A 32 4.98 1.46 -14.35
CA GLY A 32 3.89 0.73 -13.77
C GLY A 32 4.13 -0.77 -13.68
N PRO A 33 4.46 -1.42 -14.79
CA PRO A 33 4.69 -2.87 -14.72
C PRO A 33 5.95 -3.25 -13.97
N THR A 34 6.97 -2.41 -14.00
CA THR A 34 8.22 -2.73 -13.32
C THR A 34 8.14 -2.45 -11.84
N ALA A 35 7.16 -1.73 -11.40
CA ALA A 35 6.95 -1.44 -10.00
C ALA A 35 6.60 -2.68 -9.18
N THR A 36 6.50 -3.85 -9.81
CA THR A 36 6.27 -5.11 -9.13
C THR A 36 7.32 -5.42 -8.07
N ALA A 37 8.49 -4.83 -8.16
CA ALA A 37 9.52 -4.99 -7.15
C ALA A 37 9.19 -4.26 -5.86
N GLY A 38 8.34 -3.25 -5.88
CA GLY A 38 7.99 -2.46 -4.71
C GLY A 38 6.81 -3.02 -3.94
N PRO A 39 6.63 -2.58 -2.70
CA PRO A 39 5.48 -2.97 -1.91
C PRO A 39 4.18 -2.40 -2.49
N VAL A 40 3.09 -3.13 -2.31
CA VAL A 40 1.77 -2.71 -2.75
C VAL A 40 0.97 -2.30 -1.52
N PHE A 41 0.42 -1.10 -1.55
CA PHE A 41 -0.38 -0.56 -0.47
C PHE A 41 -1.82 -0.36 -0.94
N VAL A 42 -2.76 -0.62 -0.04
CA VAL A 42 -4.17 -0.34 -0.27
C VAL A 42 -4.63 0.60 0.83
N ASP A 43 -5.09 1.78 0.43
CA ASP A 43 -5.60 2.77 1.38
C ASP A 43 -7.04 2.44 1.75
N LEU A 44 -7.31 2.41 3.05
CA LEU A 44 -8.66 2.25 3.55
C LEU A 44 -9.32 3.62 3.70
N PRO A 45 -10.64 3.69 3.51
CA PRO A 45 -11.36 4.93 3.77
C PRO A 45 -11.25 5.31 5.25
N GLU A 46 -11.34 6.61 5.52
CA GLU A 46 -11.30 7.11 6.88
C GLU A 46 -12.44 6.50 7.69
N MET A 47 -12.11 6.03 8.88
CA MET A 47 -13.08 5.47 9.82
C MET A 47 -13.24 6.40 11.01
N ALA A 48 -14.47 6.66 11.39
CA ALA A 48 -14.81 7.48 12.55
C ALA A 48 -15.59 6.64 13.55
N VAL A 49 -15.12 6.62 14.79
CA VAL A 49 -15.80 5.92 15.88
C VAL A 49 -15.86 6.82 17.10
N THR A 50 -16.88 6.61 17.94
CA THR A 50 -16.98 7.29 19.21
C THR A 50 -16.45 6.38 20.29
N LEU A 51 -15.45 6.86 21.02
CA LEU A 51 -14.87 6.13 22.13
C LEU A 51 -15.60 6.47 23.42
N PRO A 52 -16.04 5.48 24.20
CA PRO A 52 -16.68 5.75 25.48
C PRO A 52 -15.66 6.30 26.46
N ASN A 53 -16.00 7.38 27.12
CA ASN A 53 -15.15 8.01 28.13
C ASN A 53 -16.03 8.58 29.24
N GLY A 54 -16.42 7.74 30.19
CA GLY A 54 -17.10 8.18 31.41
C GLY A 54 -18.28 9.11 31.21
N GLY A 55 -19.10 8.89 30.18
CA GLY A 55 -20.24 9.73 29.85
C GLY A 55 -19.97 10.83 28.83
N ARG A 56 -18.71 11.04 28.47
CA ARG A 56 -18.32 11.94 27.39
C ARG A 56 -17.69 11.13 26.28
N GLY A 57 -18.33 11.11 25.13
CA GLY A 57 -17.75 10.42 23.98
C GLY A 57 -16.68 11.27 23.32
N ARG A 58 -15.49 10.71 23.09
CA ARG A 58 -14.49 11.30 22.20
C ARG A 58 -14.59 10.63 20.86
N GLN A 59 -14.52 11.43 19.83
CA GLN A 59 -14.55 10.93 18.47
C GLN A 59 -13.13 10.67 17.98
N MET A 60 -12.93 9.48 17.45
CA MET A 60 -11.66 9.11 16.82
C MET A 60 -11.86 8.98 15.33
N ARG A 61 -10.97 9.60 14.57
CA ARG A 61 -10.88 9.41 13.13
C ARG A 61 -9.54 8.79 12.81
N ILE A 62 -9.57 7.70 12.10
CA ILE A 62 -8.36 6.96 11.77
C ILE A 62 -8.27 6.71 10.27
N ARG A 63 -7.10 6.93 9.72
CA ARG A 63 -6.73 6.55 8.37
C ARG A 63 -5.63 5.53 8.43
N MET A 64 -5.76 4.51 7.61
CA MET A 64 -4.75 3.46 7.56
C MET A 64 -4.58 2.94 6.16
N SER A 65 -3.41 2.38 5.91
CA SER A 65 -3.08 1.68 4.68
C SER A 65 -2.65 0.27 5.02
N ILE A 66 -2.96 -0.66 4.15
CA ILE A 66 -2.56 -2.05 4.29
C ILE A 66 -1.47 -2.33 3.28
N GLU A 67 -0.35 -2.84 3.76
CA GLU A 67 0.71 -3.34 2.91
C GLU A 67 0.45 -4.81 2.63
N LEU A 68 0.37 -5.16 1.35
CA LEU A 68 0.12 -6.54 0.94
C LEU A 68 1.42 -7.32 0.89
N ALA A 69 1.35 -8.59 1.27
CA ALA A 69 2.45 -9.51 1.06
C ALA A 69 2.70 -9.71 -0.43
N LYS A 70 3.94 -10.05 -0.79
CA LYS A 70 4.30 -10.23 -2.19
C LYS A 70 3.45 -11.29 -2.89
N SER A 71 3.09 -12.34 -2.17
CA SER A 71 2.23 -13.40 -2.69
C SER A 71 0.80 -12.94 -2.97
N SER A 72 0.40 -11.80 -2.42
CA SER A 72 -0.95 -11.26 -2.55
C SER A 72 -0.98 -9.93 -3.28
N ALA A 73 0.12 -9.56 -3.93
CA ALA A 73 0.22 -8.27 -4.63
C ALA A 73 -0.79 -8.14 -5.76
N ASP A 74 -1.23 -9.25 -6.34
CA ASP A 74 -2.21 -9.27 -7.43
C ASP A 74 -3.66 -9.27 -6.93
N MET A 75 -3.87 -9.31 -5.63
CA MET A 75 -5.20 -9.30 -5.07
C MET A 75 -5.91 -7.99 -5.41
N PRO A 76 -7.13 -8.02 -5.95
CA PRO A 76 -7.81 -6.77 -6.26
C PRO A 76 -8.15 -5.99 -5.00
N ALA A 77 -8.04 -4.67 -5.10
CA ALA A 77 -8.31 -3.77 -3.98
C ALA A 77 -9.73 -3.95 -3.45
N SER A 78 -10.68 -4.36 -4.29
CA SER A 78 -12.05 -4.60 -3.88
C SER A 78 -12.20 -5.69 -2.84
N GLN A 79 -11.31 -6.68 -2.84
CA GLN A 79 -11.31 -7.71 -1.80
C GLN A 79 -10.79 -7.17 -0.47
N ILE A 80 -9.78 -6.33 -0.53
CA ILE A 80 -9.22 -5.71 0.66
C ILE A 80 -10.20 -4.68 1.25
N LEU A 81 -10.91 -3.95 0.39
CA LEU A 81 -11.87 -2.93 0.79
C LEU A 81 -13.29 -3.50 0.96
N SER A 82 -13.42 -4.80 1.13
CA SER A 82 -14.72 -5.41 1.27
C SER A 82 -15.44 -4.93 2.54
N PRO A 83 -16.77 -4.92 2.52
CA PRO A 83 -17.54 -4.55 3.72
C PRO A 83 -17.19 -5.39 4.95
N ARG A 84 -16.80 -6.64 4.74
CA ARG A 84 -16.42 -7.53 5.85
C ARG A 84 -15.18 -7.05 6.56
N VAL A 85 -14.18 -6.59 5.80
CA VAL A 85 -12.96 -6.02 6.37
C VAL A 85 -13.28 -4.76 7.16
N TYR A 86 -14.07 -3.89 6.56
CA TYR A 86 -14.46 -2.63 7.18
C TYR A 86 -15.23 -2.86 8.47
N ASP A 87 -16.17 -3.79 8.45
CA ASP A 87 -16.95 -4.15 9.63
C ASP A 87 -16.09 -4.71 10.75
N ALA A 88 -15.15 -5.58 10.42
CA ALA A 88 -14.27 -6.17 11.41
C ALA A 88 -13.39 -5.11 12.09
N LEU A 89 -12.88 -4.17 11.30
CA LEU A 89 -12.06 -3.09 11.86
C LEU A 89 -12.89 -2.13 12.70
N LEU A 90 -14.07 -1.77 12.25
CA LEU A 90 -14.96 -0.90 13.03
C LEU A 90 -15.39 -1.55 14.35
N THR A 91 -15.71 -2.83 14.31
CA THR A 91 -16.10 -3.57 15.51
C THR A 91 -14.98 -3.54 16.54
N TYR A 92 -13.75 -3.76 16.09
CA TYR A 92 -12.60 -3.67 16.98
C TYR A 92 -12.39 -2.25 17.52
N LEU A 93 -12.44 -1.25 16.65
CA LEU A 93 -12.21 0.14 17.05
C LEU A 93 -13.23 0.62 18.08
N ARG A 94 -14.46 0.12 18.00
CA ARG A 94 -15.51 0.46 18.97
C ARG A 94 -15.25 -0.12 20.34
N THR A 95 -14.41 -1.14 20.46
CA THR A 95 -14.07 -1.73 21.76
C THR A 95 -12.99 -0.94 22.48
N LEU A 96 -12.31 -0.04 21.80
CA LEU A 96 -11.26 0.75 22.40
C LEU A 96 -11.82 1.77 23.37
N ARG A 97 -11.11 1.96 24.47
CA ARG A 97 -11.39 3.00 25.43
C ARG A 97 -10.43 4.16 25.21
N ASP A 98 -10.88 5.36 25.57
CA ASP A 98 -10.10 6.57 25.35
C ASP A 98 -8.70 6.47 25.98
N GLY A 99 -8.60 5.96 27.21
CA GLY A 99 -7.33 5.83 27.88
C GLY A 99 -6.37 4.82 27.27
N GLU A 100 -6.86 3.91 26.44
CA GLU A 100 -6.00 2.92 25.77
C GLU A 100 -5.17 3.54 24.65
N LEU A 101 -5.54 4.72 24.19
CA LEU A 101 -4.83 5.43 23.12
C LEU A 101 -3.80 6.41 23.67
N ASP A 102 -3.68 6.51 24.98
CA ASP A 102 -2.67 7.35 25.61
C ASP A 102 -1.39 6.56 25.81
N GLY A 103 -0.28 7.26 25.68
CA GLY A 103 1.03 6.67 25.90
C GLY A 103 1.80 6.38 24.63
N GLY A 104 3.11 6.25 24.76
CA GLY A 104 4.00 6.12 23.60
C GLY A 104 3.87 4.82 22.84
N LEU A 105 3.37 3.76 23.46
CA LEU A 105 3.21 2.45 22.82
C LEU A 105 1.78 2.20 22.32
N ALA A 106 0.89 3.16 22.51
CA ALA A 106 -0.51 2.98 22.15
C ALA A 106 -0.70 2.72 20.64
N ILE A 107 0.00 3.47 19.82
CA ILE A 107 -0.08 3.33 18.35
C ILE A 107 0.47 1.98 17.91
N ASP A 108 1.56 1.54 18.47
CA ASP A 108 2.15 0.25 18.12
C ASP A 108 1.24 -0.90 18.51
N ARG A 109 0.61 -0.79 19.66
CA ARG A 109 -0.36 -1.78 20.12
C ARG A 109 -1.60 -1.80 19.22
N LEU A 110 -2.09 -0.63 18.88
CA LEU A 110 -3.22 -0.49 17.97
C LEU A 110 -2.91 -1.12 16.60
N ARG A 111 -1.72 -0.84 16.07
CA ARG A 111 -1.27 -1.41 14.80
C ARG A 111 -1.22 -2.95 14.87
N ALA A 112 -0.67 -3.49 15.92
CA ALA A 112 -0.57 -4.93 16.10
C ALA A 112 -1.94 -5.60 16.18
N ASP A 113 -2.88 -4.98 16.87
CA ASP A 113 -4.23 -5.51 16.99
C ASP A 113 -4.99 -5.43 15.67
N LEU A 114 -4.85 -4.34 14.93
CA LEU A 114 -5.44 -4.19 13.61
C LEU A 114 -4.86 -5.23 12.63
N TYR A 115 -3.57 -5.43 12.68
CA TYR A 115 -2.90 -6.46 11.88
C TYR A 115 -3.48 -7.85 12.15
N ARG A 116 -3.64 -8.17 13.41
CA ARG A 116 -4.21 -9.46 13.81
C ARG A 116 -5.63 -9.63 13.29
N ARG A 117 -6.45 -8.58 13.39
CA ARG A 117 -7.83 -8.60 12.90
C ARG A 117 -7.89 -8.78 11.40
N LEU A 118 -7.02 -8.09 10.67
CA LEU A 118 -6.97 -8.24 9.22
C LEU A 118 -6.57 -9.65 8.80
N ASN A 119 -5.63 -10.26 9.50
CA ASN A 119 -5.25 -11.64 9.22
C ASN A 119 -6.40 -12.63 9.45
N LEU A 120 -7.25 -12.35 10.43
CA LEU A 120 -8.41 -13.20 10.67
C LEU A 120 -9.46 -13.10 9.55
N VAL A 121 -9.61 -11.92 8.97
CA VAL A 121 -10.62 -11.68 7.94
C VAL A 121 -10.13 -12.07 6.55
N LEU A 122 -8.91 -11.68 6.22
CA LEU A 122 -8.35 -11.89 4.87
C LEU A 122 -7.61 -13.21 4.73
N GLY A 123 -7.26 -13.83 5.85
CA GLY A 123 -6.47 -15.03 5.85
C GLY A 123 -4.99 -14.77 6.08
N PRO A 124 -4.25 -15.78 6.54
CA PRO A 124 -2.82 -15.64 6.78
C PRO A 124 -2.07 -15.43 5.46
N GLY A 125 -1.00 -14.63 5.52
CA GLY A 125 -0.14 -14.40 4.36
C GLY A 125 -0.62 -13.37 3.37
N VAL A 126 -1.76 -12.72 3.59
CA VAL A 126 -2.27 -11.67 2.69
C VAL A 126 -1.68 -10.32 3.04
N VAL A 127 -1.68 -9.97 4.31
CA VAL A 127 -1.23 -8.66 4.79
C VAL A 127 0.18 -8.77 5.33
N SER A 128 1.07 -7.91 4.86
CA SER A 128 2.43 -7.82 5.37
C SER A 128 2.51 -6.88 6.57
N ASP A 129 1.83 -5.75 6.50
CA ASP A 129 1.86 -4.77 7.58
C ASP A 129 0.64 -3.85 7.52
N VAL A 130 0.39 -3.14 8.60
CA VAL A 130 -0.65 -2.12 8.69
C VAL A 130 0.01 -0.81 9.05
N LEU A 131 -0.27 0.22 8.27
CA LEU A 131 0.27 1.55 8.48
C LEU A 131 -0.85 2.48 8.90
N ILE A 132 -0.66 3.17 10.02
CA ILE A 132 -1.60 4.19 10.48
C ILE A 132 -1.10 5.52 9.94
N THR A 133 -1.82 6.07 8.96
CA THR A 133 -1.39 7.29 8.26
C THR A 133 -1.99 8.55 8.87
N GLY A 134 -3.02 8.42 9.69
CA GLY A 134 -3.60 9.55 10.38
C GLY A 134 -4.46 9.10 11.55
N LEU A 135 -4.40 9.85 12.65
CA LEU A 135 -5.20 9.58 13.83
C LEU A 135 -5.53 10.90 14.50
N VAL A 136 -6.81 11.16 14.66
CA VAL A 136 -7.31 12.37 15.31
C VAL A 136 -8.29 11.97 16.40
N LEU A 137 -8.08 12.53 17.58
CA LEU A 137 -8.98 12.39 18.72
C LEU A 137 -9.57 13.77 19.05
N ALA A 138 -10.85 13.86 19.06
CA ALA A 138 -11.52 15.14 19.29
C ALA A 138 -12.57 15.07 20.40
#